data_509807ef9ff4a94be8114975aac12fac
#
_entry.id   509807ef9ff4a94be8114975aac12fac
#
_cell.length_a   1.000
_cell.length_b   1.000
_cell.length_c   1.000
_cell.angle_alpha   90.00
_cell.angle_beta   90.00
_cell.angle_gamma   90.00
#
_symmetry.space_group_name_H-M   'P 1'
#
loop_
_entity.id
_entity.type
_entity.pdbx_description
1 polymer ?
#
loop_
_entity_poly.entity_id
_entity_poly.type
_entity_poly.pdbx_seq_one_letter_code
_entity_poly.pdbx_strand_id
1 'polypeptide(L)' 'MDIDHLDRKILKQLQISSDISLDRLGEMVGLSRNAVWRRVKRLQDSG' A
#
# COMPACT_ATOMS: atom_id res chain seq x y z
N MET A 1 5.35 -9.65 12.51
CA MET A 1 4.81 -9.76 11.17
C MET A 1 5.76 -9.14 10.15
N ASP A 2 6.00 -9.83 9.09
CA ASP A 2 6.96 -9.37 8.09
C ASP A 2 6.31 -8.39 7.12
N ILE A 3 6.97 -7.27 6.94
CA ILE A 3 6.59 -6.30 5.94
C ILE A 3 7.38 -6.66 4.70
N ASP A 4 6.70 -7.09 3.65
CA ASP A 4 7.41 -7.46 2.45
C ASP A 4 7.73 -6.24 1.59
N HIS A 5 8.41 -6.50 0.47
CA HIS A 5 8.89 -5.46 -0.42
C HIS A 5 7.77 -4.58 -0.96
N LEU A 6 6.62 -5.18 -1.26
CA LEU A 6 5.47 -4.44 -1.78
C LEU A 6 4.87 -3.53 -0.71
N ASP A 7 4.82 -4.00 0.53
CA ASP A 7 4.32 -3.19 1.64
C ASP A 7 5.17 -1.93 1.83
N ARG A 8 6.48 -2.08 1.70
CA ARG A 8 7.40 -0.94 1.81
C ARG A 8 7.16 0.08 0.72
N LYS A 9 6.90 -0.38 -0.51
CA LYS A 9 6.59 0.52 -1.61
C LYS A 9 5.31 1.29 -1.35
N ILE A 10 4.29 0.61 -0.85
CA ILE A 10 3.02 1.23 -0.51
C ILE A 10 3.21 2.29 0.57
N LEU A 11 3.91 1.95 1.64
CA LEU A 11 4.17 2.89 2.73
C LEU A 11 4.92 4.13 2.24
N LYS A 12 5.92 3.93 1.41
CA LYS A 12 6.70 5.03 0.88
C LYS A 12 5.84 5.99 0.08
N GLN A 13 4.95 5.46 -0.77
CA GLN A 13 4.07 6.30 -1.57
C GLN A 13 3.06 7.05 -0.70
N LEU A 14 2.57 6.42 0.33
CA LEU A 14 1.64 7.08 1.25
C LEU A 14 2.31 8.23 2.02
N GLN A 15 3.59 8.09 2.32
CA GLN A 15 4.35 9.15 2.97
C GLN A 15 4.61 10.33 2.03
N ILE A 16 4.83 10.04 0.76
CA ILE A 16 5.07 11.08 -0.24
C ILE A 16 3.78 11.79 -0.60
N SER A 17 2.71 11.05 -0.75
CA SER A 17 1.44 11.58 -1.21
C SER A 17 0.29 10.89 -0.49
N SER A 18 -0.19 11.50 0.58
CA SER A 18 -1.25 10.90 1.40
C SER A 18 -2.59 10.80 0.69
N ASP A 19 -2.79 11.57 -0.38
CA ASP A 19 -4.05 11.52 -1.15
C ASP A 19 -4.00 10.58 -2.34
N ILE A 20 -2.95 9.79 -2.49
CA ILE A 20 -2.85 8.88 -3.62
C ILE A 20 -3.99 7.86 -3.58
N SER A 21 -4.59 7.58 -4.74
CA SER A 21 -5.70 6.63 -4.81
C SER A 21 -5.20 5.19 -4.75
N LEU A 22 -6.09 4.29 -4.35
CA LEU A 22 -5.76 2.86 -4.32
C LEU A 22 -5.51 2.31 -5.71
N ASP A 23 -6.22 2.81 -6.70
CA ASP A 23 -5.99 2.42 -8.09
C ASP A 23 -4.58 2.76 -8.53
N ARG A 24 -4.13 3.95 -8.17
CA ARG A 24 -2.79 4.41 -8.52
C ARG A 24 -1.73 3.57 -7.81
N LEU A 25 -1.93 3.31 -6.53
CA LEU A 25 -1.02 2.45 -5.77
C LEU A 25 -0.92 1.07 -6.39
N GLY A 26 -2.06 0.51 -6.78
CA GLY A 26 -2.07 -0.79 -7.42
C GLY A 26 -1.25 -0.83 -8.69
N GLU A 27 -1.38 0.20 -9.52
CA GLU A 27 -0.58 0.30 -10.75
C GLU A 27 0.91 0.36 -10.44
N MET A 28 1.28 1.12 -9.44
CA MET A 28 2.68 1.32 -9.10
C MET A 28 3.35 0.06 -8.54
N VAL A 29 2.61 -0.75 -7.82
CA VAL A 29 3.16 -1.96 -7.21
C VAL A 29 2.78 -3.24 -7.95
N GLY A 30 1.99 -3.13 -9.01
CA GLY A 30 1.59 -4.29 -9.80
C GLY A 30 0.54 -5.15 -9.14
N LEU A 31 -0.33 -4.55 -8.34
CA LEU A 31 -1.40 -5.26 -7.64
C LEU A 31 -2.75 -4.69 -8.04
N SER A 32 -3.81 -5.47 -7.81
CA SER A 32 -5.16 -4.97 -7.97
C SER A 32 -5.49 -4.01 -6.83
N ARG A 33 -6.52 -3.20 -7.05
CA ARG A 33 -7.00 -2.27 -6.03
C ARG A 33 -7.35 -2.99 -4.73
N ASN A 34 -8.04 -4.11 -4.83
CA ASN A 34 -8.44 -4.87 -3.64
C ASN A 34 -7.24 -5.42 -2.87
N ALA A 35 -6.23 -5.88 -3.61
CA ALA A 35 -5.01 -6.38 -2.98
C ALA A 35 -4.27 -5.27 -2.24
N VAL A 36 -4.21 -4.08 -2.85
CA VAL A 36 -3.59 -2.92 -2.20
C VAL A 36 -4.36 -2.52 -0.96
N TRP A 37 -5.69 -2.48 -1.05
CA TRP A 37 -6.56 -2.12 0.06
C TRP A 37 -6.32 -3.03 1.27
N ARG A 38 -6.23 -4.33 1.02
CA ARG A 38 -5.96 -5.30 2.09
C ARG A 38 -4.64 -5.03 2.77
N ARG A 39 -3.62 -4.72 2.00
CA ARG A 39 -2.30 -4.44 2.55
C ARG A 39 -2.27 -3.14 3.34
N VAL A 40 -2.91 -2.10 2.83
CA VAL A 40 -2.99 -0.82 3.52
C VAL A 40 -3.70 -0.99 4.85
N LYS A 41 -4.83 -1.68 4.86
CA LYS A 41 -5.57 -1.92 6.08
C LYS A 41 -4.75 -2.70 7.10
N ARG A 42 -4.05 -3.70 6.64
CA ARG A 42 -3.19 -4.52 7.50
C ARG A 42 -2.08 -3.68 8.13
N LEU A 43 -1.47 -2.80 7.34
CA LEU A 43 -0.42 -1.92 7.83
C LEU A 43 -0.95 -0.94 8.88
N GLN A 44 -2.14 -0.42 8.67
CA GLN A 44 -2.78 0.47 9.63
C GLN A 44 -3.11 -0.25 10.94
N ASP A 45 -3.59 -1.49 10.85
CA ASP A 45 -3.93 -2.28 12.03
C ASP A 45 -2.69 -2.67 12.82
N SER A 46 -1.58 -2.87 12.14
CA SER A 46 -0.33 -3.25 12.80
C SER A 46 0.32 -2.08 13.54
N GLY A 47 -0.12 -0.94 13.25
CA GLY A 47 0.37 0.18 13.96
C GLY A 47 1.31 1.03 13.37
#